data_07ebe739f27151a3d71530f8282e14be
#
_entry.id   07ebe739f27151a3d71530f8282e14be
#
_cell.length_a   1.000
_cell.length_b   1.000
_cell.length_c   1.000
_cell.angle_alpha   90.00
_cell.angle_beta   90.00
_cell.angle_gamma   90.00
#
_symmetry.space_group_name_H-M   'P 1'
#
loop_
_entity.id
_entity.type
_entity.pdbx_description
1 polymer ?
#
loop_
_entity_poly.entity_id
_entity_poly.type
_entity_poly.pdbx_seq_one_letter_code
_entity_poly.pdbx_strand_id
1 'polypeptide(L)'
;MDWYPLWNSLRIALISCAAVFFLGIFAAYYIARLPRAVKGVLDVLLTLPMVLPPTVVGYFLLLLFGAKRPLGIFFMQHFGVKLVMNWYSAIFASIVVAFPLMYRTARGAFESFDETLAWSAQTLGQSDPWIFWRVRMPACRQGILAGTVLAFARALGEYGATSMIAGYTPGKTATIATTVYQLWRTNDELGAMRWVLVDIVISAVVLLAVNLLEKKQKAGARK
;
A
#
# COMPACT_ATOMS: atom_id res chain seq x y z
N MET A 1 26.70 7.49 9.50
CA MET A 1 25.49 6.69 9.18
C MET A 1 24.95 7.20 7.85
N ASP A 2 24.81 6.34 6.86
CA ASP A 2 24.21 6.74 5.58
C ASP A 2 22.68 6.77 5.74
N TRP A 3 22.07 7.93 5.52
CA TRP A 3 20.61 8.12 5.67
C TRP A 3 19.79 7.71 4.44
N TYR A 4 20.45 7.20 3.40
CA TYR A 4 19.77 6.74 2.19
C TYR A 4 18.65 5.71 2.46
N PRO A 5 18.82 4.68 3.31
CA PRO A 5 17.77 3.69 3.59
C PRO A 5 16.49 4.31 4.14
N LEU A 6 16.61 5.35 4.99
CA LEU A 6 15.48 6.09 5.53
C LEU A 6 14.69 6.80 4.42
N TRP A 7 15.39 7.62 3.63
CA TRP A 7 14.75 8.36 2.54
C TRP A 7 14.13 7.44 1.50
N ASN A 8 14.81 6.34 1.18
CA ASN A 8 14.31 5.36 0.24
C ASN A 8 13.04 4.66 0.77
N SER A 9 13.01 4.25 2.05
CA SER A 9 11.83 3.64 2.68
C SER A 9 10.64 4.60 2.69
N LEU A 10 10.84 5.85 3.11
CA LEU A 10 9.79 6.86 3.12
C LEU A 10 9.24 7.16 1.72
N ARG A 11 10.13 7.32 0.74
CA ARG A 11 9.76 7.54 -0.67
C ARG A 11 8.94 6.38 -1.22
N ILE A 12 9.38 5.13 -1.00
CA ILE A 12 8.67 3.93 -1.43
C ILE A 12 7.30 3.86 -0.76
N ALA A 13 7.24 4.04 0.56
CA ALA A 13 5.99 3.97 1.31
C ALA A 13 4.98 5.04 0.87
N LEU A 14 5.43 6.28 0.66
CA LEU A 14 4.56 7.37 0.21
C LEU A 14 4.01 7.15 -1.20
N ILE A 15 4.87 6.78 -2.17
CA ILE A 15 4.45 6.53 -3.55
C ILE A 15 3.51 5.31 -3.60
N SER A 16 3.87 4.23 -2.91
CA SER A 16 3.04 3.04 -2.84
C SER A 16 1.70 3.31 -2.17
N CYS A 17 1.68 4.06 -1.07
CA CYS A 17 0.45 4.45 -0.38
C CYS A 17 -0.46 5.30 -1.28
N ALA A 18 0.09 6.28 -2.01
CA ALA A 18 -0.68 7.07 -2.96
C ALA A 18 -1.29 6.22 -4.07
N ALA A 19 -0.51 5.30 -4.66
CA ALA A 19 -1.01 4.38 -5.68
C ALA A 19 -2.10 3.45 -5.11
N VAL A 20 -1.85 2.85 -3.94
CA VAL A 20 -2.80 1.95 -3.27
C VAL A 20 -4.08 2.67 -2.84
N PHE A 21 -3.98 3.94 -2.45
CA PHE A 21 -5.14 4.78 -2.12
C PHE A 21 -6.13 4.84 -3.28
N PHE A 22 -5.67 5.26 -4.45
CA PHE A 22 -6.55 5.36 -5.62
C PHE A 22 -7.00 3.98 -6.12
N LEU A 23 -6.07 3.06 -6.32
CA LEU A 23 -6.38 1.70 -6.82
C LEU A 23 -7.33 0.95 -5.87
N GLY A 24 -7.08 1.03 -4.56
CA GLY A 24 -7.89 0.36 -3.54
C GLY A 24 -9.30 0.93 -3.43
N ILE A 25 -9.45 2.27 -3.45
CA ILE A 25 -10.77 2.93 -3.42
C ILE A 25 -11.59 2.56 -4.67
N PHE A 26 -11.00 2.70 -5.86
CA PHE A 26 -11.73 2.39 -7.09
C PHE A 26 -12.07 0.90 -7.18
N ALA A 27 -11.13 0.01 -6.87
CA ALA A 27 -11.43 -1.42 -6.83
C ALA A 27 -12.55 -1.74 -5.82
N ALA A 28 -12.47 -1.18 -4.60
CA ALA A 28 -13.48 -1.38 -3.57
C ALA A 28 -14.87 -0.89 -4.01
N TYR A 29 -14.93 0.29 -4.61
CA TYR A 29 -16.18 0.89 -5.08
C TYR A 29 -16.86 0.09 -6.18
N TYR A 30 -16.11 -0.33 -7.21
CA TYR A 30 -16.67 -1.09 -8.32
C TYR A 30 -17.01 -2.53 -7.91
N ILE A 31 -16.14 -3.19 -7.14
CA ILE A 31 -16.37 -4.58 -6.73
C ILE A 31 -17.51 -4.70 -5.72
N ALA A 32 -17.72 -3.72 -4.85
CA ALA A 32 -18.87 -3.71 -3.93
C ALA A 32 -20.21 -3.85 -4.66
N ARG A 33 -20.32 -3.37 -5.90
CA ARG A 33 -21.53 -3.35 -6.75
C ARG A 33 -21.72 -4.62 -7.60
N LEU A 34 -20.73 -5.51 -7.65
CA LEU A 34 -20.78 -6.72 -8.47
C LEU A 34 -21.69 -7.81 -7.86
N PRO A 35 -22.21 -8.73 -8.69
CA PRO A 35 -22.94 -9.91 -8.22
C PRO A 35 -22.11 -10.74 -7.24
N ARG A 36 -22.75 -11.35 -6.25
CA ARG A 36 -22.11 -12.06 -5.14
C ARG A 36 -21.04 -13.07 -5.57
N ALA A 37 -21.29 -13.84 -6.63
CA ALA A 37 -20.34 -14.85 -7.11
C ALA A 37 -19.03 -14.22 -7.65
N VAL A 38 -19.16 -13.23 -8.53
CA VAL A 38 -18.00 -12.53 -9.12
C VAL A 38 -17.22 -11.77 -8.05
N LYS A 39 -17.94 -11.09 -7.16
CA LYS A 39 -17.38 -10.38 -6.02
C LYS A 39 -16.55 -11.32 -5.15
N GLY A 40 -17.08 -12.51 -4.79
CA GLY A 40 -16.38 -13.48 -3.96
C GLY A 40 -15.05 -13.95 -4.59
N VAL A 41 -15.03 -14.23 -5.88
CA VAL A 41 -13.82 -14.65 -6.60
C VAL A 41 -12.77 -13.51 -6.62
N LEU A 42 -13.21 -12.29 -6.96
CA LEU A 42 -12.31 -11.13 -6.99
C LEU A 42 -11.77 -10.80 -5.61
N ASP A 43 -12.57 -10.94 -4.56
CA ASP A 43 -12.13 -10.76 -3.18
C ASP A 43 -11.00 -11.70 -2.81
N VAL A 44 -11.13 -12.98 -3.13
CA VAL A 44 -10.09 -13.97 -2.88
C VAL A 44 -8.82 -13.58 -3.62
N LEU A 45 -8.92 -13.29 -4.92
CA LEU A 45 -7.75 -12.94 -5.75
C LEU A 45 -7.04 -11.67 -5.25
N LEU A 46 -7.80 -10.61 -4.93
CA LEU A 46 -7.24 -9.34 -4.50
C LEU A 46 -6.72 -9.35 -3.07
N THR A 47 -7.21 -10.25 -2.23
CA THR A 47 -6.75 -10.39 -0.85
C THR A 47 -5.72 -11.50 -0.66
N LEU A 48 -5.49 -12.33 -1.68
CA LEU A 48 -4.52 -13.42 -1.64
C LEU A 48 -3.11 -12.97 -1.19
N PRO A 49 -2.57 -11.82 -1.66
CA PRO A 49 -1.24 -11.35 -1.22
C PRO A 49 -1.14 -11.08 0.29
N MET A 50 -2.24 -10.87 0.98
CA MET A 50 -2.25 -10.67 2.44
C MET A 50 -2.02 -11.98 3.22
N VAL A 51 -2.44 -13.11 2.66
CA VAL A 51 -2.33 -14.44 3.27
C VAL A 51 -0.99 -15.10 2.92
N LEU A 52 -0.49 -14.84 1.72
CA LEU A 52 0.78 -15.39 1.26
C LEU A 52 1.96 -14.75 2.03
N PRO A 53 3.01 -15.53 2.35
CA PRO A 53 4.26 -14.96 2.84
C PRO A 53 4.77 -13.89 1.86
N PRO A 54 5.22 -12.71 2.34
CA PRO A 54 5.69 -11.62 1.46
C PRO A 54 6.81 -12.04 0.49
N THR A 55 7.67 -12.97 0.91
CA THR A 55 8.72 -13.55 0.05
C THR A 55 8.14 -14.31 -1.14
N VAL A 56 7.02 -15.02 -0.95
CA VAL A 56 6.31 -15.73 -2.03
C VAL A 56 5.73 -14.72 -3.03
N VAL A 57 5.11 -13.65 -2.53
CA VAL A 57 4.63 -12.54 -3.37
C VAL A 57 5.77 -11.94 -4.17
N GLY A 58 6.91 -11.65 -3.53
CA GLY A 58 8.12 -11.15 -4.19
C GLY A 58 8.65 -12.09 -5.26
N TYR A 59 8.63 -13.38 -5.01
CA TYR A 59 9.02 -14.40 -6.00
C TYR A 59 8.08 -14.40 -7.22
N PHE A 60 6.77 -14.32 -7.03
CA PHE A 60 5.84 -14.19 -8.15
C PHE A 60 6.07 -12.90 -8.96
N LEU A 61 6.33 -11.78 -8.29
CA LEU A 61 6.70 -10.54 -8.97
C LEU A 61 8.01 -10.69 -9.75
N LEU A 62 8.99 -11.41 -9.21
CA LEU A 62 10.23 -11.71 -9.91
C LEU A 62 10.02 -12.60 -11.13
N LEU A 63 9.09 -13.58 -11.06
CA LEU A 63 8.70 -14.42 -12.20
C LEU A 63 7.99 -13.60 -13.28
N LEU A 64 7.23 -12.58 -12.92
CA LEU A 64 6.51 -11.72 -13.88
C LEU A 64 7.43 -10.68 -14.53
N PHE A 65 8.21 -9.96 -13.69
CA PHE A 65 8.98 -8.78 -14.12
C PHE A 65 10.48 -9.02 -14.28
N GLY A 66 10.95 -10.23 -14.02
CA GLY A 66 12.38 -10.58 -14.15
C GLY A 66 12.93 -10.26 -15.54
N ALA A 67 14.20 -9.85 -15.61
CA ALA A 67 14.84 -9.39 -16.86
C ALA A 67 14.80 -10.40 -18.03
N LYS A 68 14.68 -11.69 -17.69
CA LYS A 68 14.57 -12.79 -18.69
C LYS A 68 13.13 -13.29 -18.87
N ARG A 69 12.13 -12.59 -18.33
CA ARG A 69 10.71 -12.95 -18.43
C ARG A 69 9.99 -12.09 -19.45
N PRO A 70 8.85 -12.55 -20.03
CA PRO A 70 8.19 -11.85 -21.12
C PRO A 70 7.91 -10.37 -20.83
N LEU A 71 7.35 -10.05 -19.66
CA LEU A 71 7.09 -8.66 -19.28
C LEU A 71 8.38 -7.86 -19.07
N GLY A 72 9.39 -8.45 -18.41
CA GLY A 72 10.69 -7.78 -18.22
C GLY A 72 11.40 -7.49 -19.55
N ILE A 73 11.36 -8.43 -20.49
CA ILE A 73 11.90 -8.25 -21.86
C ILE A 73 11.13 -7.16 -22.59
N PHE A 74 9.80 -7.18 -22.54
CA PHE A 74 8.95 -6.17 -23.18
C PHE A 74 9.28 -4.75 -22.71
N PHE A 75 9.35 -4.54 -21.40
CA PHE A 75 9.69 -3.22 -20.83
C PHE A 75 11.12 -2.79 -21.15
N MET A 76 12.06 -3.74 -21.16
CA MET A 76 13.44 -3.44 -21.51
C MET A 76 13.57 -3.03 -23.00
N GLN A 77 12.89 -3.73 -23.91
CA GLN A 77 12.97 -3.47 -25.34
C GLN A 77 12.24 -2.20 -25.79
N HIS A 78 11.06 -1.90 -25.19
CA HIS A 78 10.25 -0.77 -25.62
C HIS A 78 10.53 0.51 -24.85
N PHE A 79 10.92 0.41 -23.59
CA PHE A 79 11.09 1.56 -22.69
C PHE A 79 12.51 1.69 -22.15
N GLY A 80 13.40 0.73 -22.41
CA GLY A 80 14.76 0.72 -21.85
C GLY A 80 14.80 0.57 -20.32
N VAL A 81 13.71 0.14 -19.68
CA VAL A 81 13.55 0.12 -18.23
C VAL A 81 13.65 -1.30 -17.69
N LYS A 82 14.58 -1.51 -16.75
CA LYS A 82 14.71 -2.78 -16.03
C LYS A 82 13.84 -2.76 -14.79
N LEU A 83 12.76 -3.53 -14.78
CA LEU A 83 11.73 -3.54 -13.71
C LEU A 83 12.16 -4.19 -12.39
N VAL A 84 13.30 -4.87 -12.34
CA VAL A 84 13.81 -5.54 -11.15
C VAL A 84 15.19 -5.00 -10.75
N MET A 85 15.58 -5.20 -9.48
CA MET A 85 16.87 -4.75 -8.93
C MET A 85 17.07 -3.23 -8.99
N ASN A 86 15.99 -2.48 -8.80
CA ASN A 86 15.96 -1.02 -8.72
C ASN A 86 15.08 -0.57 -7.54
N TRP A 87 15.24 0.67 -7.11
CA TRP A 87 14.46 1.23 -6.00
C TRP A 87 12.95 1.24 -6.27
N TYR A 88 12.55 1.50 -7.51
CA TYR A 88 11.13 1.49 -7.89
C TYR A 88 10.54 0.07 -7.97
N SER A 89 11.37 -0.98 -8.06
CA SER A 89 10.90 -2.36 -7.93
C SER A 89 10.26 -2.61 -6.57
N ALA A 90 10.78 -1.98 -5.53
CA ALA A 90 10.23 -2.05 -4.18
C ALA A 90 8.84 -1.38 -4.09
N ILE A 91 8.54 -0.38 -4.93
CA ILE A 91 7.21 0.22 -5.00
C ILE A 91 6.18 -0.81 -5.45
N PHE A 92 6.46 -1.60 -6.49
CA PHE A 92 5.56 -2.66 -6.95
C PHE A 92 5.32 -3.70 -5.86
N ALA A 93 6.38 -4.12 -5.15
CA ALA A 93 6.26 -5.03 -4.02
C ALA A 93 5.34 -4.46 -2.94
N SER A 94 5.59 -3.23 -2.52
CA SER A 94 4.82 -2.55 -1.48
C SER A 94 3.37 -2.31 -1.89
N ILE A 95 3.09 -1.98 -3.16
CA ILE A 95 1.72 -1.83 -3.68
C ILE A 95 0.98 -3.16 -3.54
N VAL A 96 1.53 -4.26 -4.04
CA VAL A 96 0.84 -5.56 -4.05
C VAL A 96 0.55 -6.04 -2.63
N VAL A 97 1.48 -5.84 -1.70
CA VAL A 97 1.34 -6.31 -0.32
C VAL A 97 0.44 -5.39 0.53
N ALA A 98 0.43 -4.08 0.26
CA ALA A 98 -0.38 -3.11 0.99
C ALA A 98 -1.81 -2.98 0.43
N PHE A 99 -2.02 -3.27 -0.85
CA PHE A 99 -3.30 -3.12 -1.55
C PHE A 99 -4.47 -3.83 -0.85
N PRO A 100 -4.36 -5.08 -0.39
CA PRO A 100 -5.47 -5.77 0.26
C PRO A 100 -6.03 -5.04 1.48
N LEU A 101 -5.16 -4.40 2.26
CA LEU A 101 -5.57 -3.66 3.47
C LEU A 101 -6.44 -2.47 3.12
N MET A 102 -6.00 -1.66 2.15
CA MET A 102 -6.77 -0.52 1.67
C MET A 102 -8.08 -0.96 1.01
N TYR A 103 -8.01 -1.96 0.13
CA TYR A 103 -9.17 -2.50 -0.58
C TYR A 103 -10.25 -2.99 0.38
N ARG A 104 -9.91 -3.86 1.35
CA ARG A 104 -10.87 -4.43 2.30
C ARG A 104 -11.49 -3.38 3.20
N THR A 105 -10.68 -2.43 3.68
CA THR A 105 -11.17 -1.38 4.58
C THR A 105 -12.08 -0.39 3.84
N ALA A 106 -11.70 0.04 2.64
CA ALA A 106 -12.53 0.90 1.80
C ALA A 106 -13.83 0.19 1.37
N ARG A 107 -13.74 -1.10 1.01
CA ARG A 107 -14.91 -1.89 0.65
C ARG A 107 -15.90 -2.02 1.81
N GLY A 108 -15.43 -2.34 3.01
CA GLY A 108 -16.29 -2.38 4.20
C GLY A 108 -16.99 -1.04 4.46
N ALA A 109 -16.29 0.08 4.25
CA ALA A 109 -16.88 1.40 4.36
C ALA A 109 -17.95 1.66 3.29
N PHE A 110 -17.73 1.26 2.03
CA PHE A 110 -18.73 1.39 0.97
C PHE A 110 -19.94 0.44 1.14
N GLU A 111 -19.71 -0.75 1.68
CA GLU A 111 -20.81 -1.70 1.96
C GLU A 111 -21.69 -1.27 3.14
N SER A 112 -21.14 -0.51 4.08
CA SER A 112 -21.87 0.07 5.20
C SER A 112 -22.50 1.43 4.90
N PHE A 113 -22.30 1.97 3.68
CA PHE A 113 -22.87 3.24 3.26
C PHE A 113 -24.39 3.15 3.07
N ASP A 114 -25.13 4.13 3.61
CA ASP A 114 -26.57 4.23 3.42
C ASP A 114 -26.91 4.73 2.00
N GLU A 115 -27.39 3.82 1.15
CA GLU A 115 -27.75 4.10 -0.24
C GLU A 115 -28.88 5.14 -0.37
N THR A 116 -29.70 5.36 0.65
CA THR A 116 -30.77 6.38 0.62
C THR A 116 -30.23 7.78 0.39
N LEU A 117 -29.02 8.06 0.89
CA LEU A 117 -28.33 9.34 0.64
C LEU A 117 -27.96 9.53 -0.84
N ALA A 118 -27.53 8.44 -1.51
CA ALA A 118 -27.21 8.50 -2.93
C ALA A 118 -28.49 8.65 -3.78
N TRP A 119 -29.54 7.91 -3.46
CA TRP A 119 -30.84 8.01 -4.16
C TRP A 119 -31.47 9.39 -3.99
N SER A 120 -31.39 9.97 -2.79
CA SER A 120 -31.85 11.34 -2.56
C SER A 120 -31.10 12.37 -3.41
N ALA A 121 -29.79 12.21 -3.58
CA ALA A 121 -29.01 13.07 -4.44
C ALA A 121 -29.34 12.84 -5.94
N GLN A 122 -29.64 11.62 -6.36
CA GLN A 122 -30.12 11.31 -7.72
C GLN A 122 -31.47 11.95 -8.03
N THR A 123 -32.42 11.95 -7.09
CA THR A 123 -33.70 12.63 -7.27
C THR A 123 -33.56 14.15 -7.43
N LEU A 124 -32.48 14.72 -6.89
CA LEU A 124 -32.12 16.13 -7.08
C LEU A 124 -31.33 16.37 -8.37
N GLY A 125 -31.22 15.37 -9.27
CA GLY A 125 -30.58 15.51 -10.57
C GLY A 125 -29.06 15.48 -10.55
N GLN A 126 -28.44 15.05 -9.43
CA GLN A 126 -26.98 14.98 -9.34
C GLN A 126 -26.42 13.76 -10.09
N SER A 127 -25.28 13.95 -10.78
CA SER A 127 -24.61 12.87 -11.54
C SER A 127 -23.88 11.90 -10.62
N ASP A 128 -23.68 10.63 -11.07
CA ASP A 128 -22.97 9.60 -10.31
C ASP A 128 -21.55 10.00 -9.88
N PRO A 129 -20.71 10.65 -10.72
CA PRO A 129 -19.40 11.14 -10.27
C PRO A 129 -19.52 12.22 -9.19
N TRP A 130 -20.51 13.10 -9.25
CA TRP A 130 -20.74 14.10 -8.22
C TRP A 130 -21.13 13.44 -6.90
N ILE A 131 -22.08 12.47 -6.94
CA ILE A 131 -22.50 11.68 -5.76
C ILE A 131 -21.33 10.92 -5.15
N PHE A 132 -20.47 10.33 -5.98
CA PHE A 132 -19.28 9.65 -5.49
C PHE A 132 -18.38 10.58 -4.66
N TRP A 133 -18.01 11.73 -5.22
CA TRP A 133 -17.06 12.64 -4.57
C TRP A 133 -17.65 13.50 -3.45
N ARG A 134 -18.93 13.85 -3.54
CA ARG A 134 -19.59 14.77 -2.59
C ARG A 134 -20.43 14.08 -1.52
N VAL A 135 -20.88 12.86 -1.75
CA VAL A 135 -21.73 12.12 -0.81
C VAL A 135 -21.01 10.87 -0.28
N ARG A 136 -20.63 9.94 -1.17
CA ARG A 136 -20.06 8.64 -0.72
C ARG A 136 -18.68 8.79 -0.09
N MET A 137 -17.77 9.49 -0.74
CA MET A 137 -16.39 9.66 -0.22
C MET A 137 -16.36 10.34 1.16
N PRO A 138 -17.06 11.45 1.40
CA PRO A 138 -17.13 12.06 2.73
C PRO A 138 -17.81 11.16 3.78
N ALA A 139 -18.86 10.43 3.42
CA ALA A 139 -19.54 9.50 4.33
C ALA A 139 -18.63 8.32 4.73
N CYS A 140 -17.86 7.78 3.77
CA CYS A 140 -16.95 6.65 3.99
C CYS A 140 -15.54 7.05 4.48
N ARG A 141 -15.30 8.33 4.75
CA ARG A 141 -13.96 8.89 5.05
C ARG A 141 -13.21 8.17 6.16
N GLN A 142 -13.90 7.72 7.20
CA GLN A 142 -13.24 7.06 8.34
C GLN A 142 -12.60 5.73 7.93
N GLY A 143 -13.33 4.89 7.19
CA GLY A 143 -12.79 3.63 6.69
C GLY A 143 -11.69 3.82 5.65
N ILE A 144 -11.84 4.83 4.78
CA ILE A 144 -10.83 5.18 3.77
C ILE A 144 -9.54 5.63 4.43
N LEU A 145 -9.61 6.50 5.45
CA LEU A 145 -8.43 6.96 6.18
C LEU A 145 -7.78 5.83 6.98
N ALA A 146 -8.57 5.00 7.67
CA ALA A 146 -8.04 3.83 8.37
C ALA A 146 -7.31 2.88 7.39
N GLY A 147 -7.88 2.61 6.21
CA GLY A 147 -7.23 1.83 5.16
C GLY A 147 -5.93 2.46 4.66
N THR A 148 -5.90 3.78 4.48
CA THR A 148 -4.71 4.52 4.04
C THR A 148 -3.57 4.36 5.03
N VAL A 149 -3.88 4.50 6.31
CA VAL A 149 -2.92 4.36 7.41
C VAL A 149 -2.34 2.95 7.47
N LEU A 150 -3.23 1.94 7.43
CA LEU A 150 -2.81 0.54 7.45
C LEU A 150 -1.94 0.21 6.22
N ALA A 151 -2.31 0.71 5.04
CA ALA A 151 -1.54 0.53 3.81
C ALA A 151 -0.16 1.20 3.90
N PHE A 152 -0.08 2.43 4.44
CA PHE A 152 1.18 3.14 4.64
C PHE A 152 2.10 2.39 5.61
N ALA A 153 1.58 2.01 6.79
CA ALA A 153 2.35 1.26 7.78
C ALA A 153 2.87 -0.07 7.21
N ARG A 154 2.01 -0.78 6.44
CA ARG A 154 2.39 -2.03 5.79
C ARG A 154 3.47 -1.83 4.71
N ALA A 155 3.38 -0.74 3.93
CA ALA A 155 4.36 -0.41 2.89
C ALA A 155 5.71 0.01 3.49
N LEU A 156 5.72 0.74 4.63
CA LEU A 156 6.93 1.19 5.30
C LEU A 156 7.75 0.02 5.84
N GLY A 157 7.09 -0.96 6.48
CA GLY A 157 7.73 -2.14 7.06
C GLY A 157 7.89 -3.31 6.07
N GLU A 158 7.81 -3.09 4.74
CA GLU A 158 7.92 -4.18 3.79
C GLU A 158 9.37 -4.61 3.58
N TYR A 159 9.64 -5.88 3.86
CA TYR A 159 10.95 -6.51 3.70
C TYR A 159 10.94 -7.66 2.68
N GLY A 160 10.01 -8.61 2.85
CA GLY A 160 10.07 -9.91 2.19
C GLY A 160 9.96 -9.84 0.68
N ALA A 161 8.94 -9.13 0.16
CA ALA A 161 8.76 -8.96 -1.28
C ALA A 161 9.81 -8.00 -1.85
N THR A 162 10.17 -6.95 -1.10
CA THR A 162 11.20 -5.99 -1.50
C THR A 162 12.58 -6.65 -1.64
N SER A 163 12.99 -7.50 -0.69
CA SER A 163 14.27 -8.19 -0.76
C SER A 163 14.38 -9.11 -1.98
N MET A 164 13.26 -9.71 -2.41
CA MET A 164 13.21 -10.59 -3.58
C MET A 164 13.32 -9.81 -4.90
N ILE A 165 12.56 -8.72 -5.06
CA ILE A 165 12.46 -8.01 -6.36
C ILE A 165 13.48 -6.89 -6.54
N ALA A 166 13.80 -6.14 -5.46
CA ALA A 166 14.72 -5.02 -5.50
C ALA A 166 16.13 -5.38 -5.02
N GLY A 167 16.25 -6.43 -4.19
CA GLY A 167 17.52 -6.81 -3.57
C GLY A 167 18.03 -5.77 -2.57
N TYR A 168 19.29 -5.91 -2.18
CA TYR A 168 19.99 -4.93 -1.34
C TYR A 168 21.23 -4.41 -2.04
N THR A 169 21.25 -3.12 -2.32
CA THR A 169 22.41 -2.39 -2.83
C THR A 169 22.50 -1.06 -2.08
N PRO A 170 23.58 -0.79 -1.31
CA PRO A 170 23.80 0.47 -0.64
C PRO A 170 23.69 1.66 -1.60
N GLY A 171 23.00 2.73 -1.18
CA GLY A 171 22.81 3.93 -1.99
C GLY A 171 21.93 3.78 -3.24
N LYS A 172 21.33 2.59 -3.48
CA LYS A 172 20.45 2.35 -4.65
C LYS A 172 19.10 1.74 -4.30
N THR A 173 19.08 0.61 -3.61
CA THR A 173 17.86 -0.14 -3.31
C THR A 173 17.63 -0.37 -1.82
N ALA A 174 18.64 -0.08 -0.98
CA ALA A 174 18.56 -0.28 0.46
C ALA A 174 17.35 0.43 1.08
N THR A 175 16.57 -0.31 1.88
CA THR A 175 15.50 0.19 2.75
C THR A 175 15.91 -0.01 4.20
N ILE A 176 15.20 0.57 5.17
CA ILE A 176 15.49 0.34 6.60
C ILE A 176 15.47 -1.16 6.90
N ALA A 177 14.40 -1.86 6.53
CA ALA A 177 14.23 -3.28 6.83
C ALA A 177 15.32 -4.17 6.19
N THR A 178 15.67 -3.91 4.92
CA THR A 178 16.76 -4.65 4.25
C THR A 178 18.13 -4.31 4.82
N THR A 179 18.32 -3.08 5.31
CA THR A 179 19.58 -2.64 5.94
C THR A 179 19.77 -3.30 7.30
N VAL A 180 18.74 -3.36 8.14
CA VAL A 180 18.77 -4.06 9.43
C VAL A 180 19.17 -5.53 9.22
N TYR A 181 18.52 -6.22 8.30
CA TYR A 181 18.82 -7.60 7.99
C TYR A 181 20.26 -7.79 7.50
N GLN A 182 20.74 -6.94 6.61
CA GLN A 182 22.09 -7.04 6.05
C GLN A 182 23.17 -6.79 7.11
N LEU A 183 23.00 -5.78 7.96
CA LEU A 183 23.93 -5.49 9.05
C LEU A 183 24.00 -6.64 10.06
N TRP A 184 22.84 -7.18 10.43
CA TRP A 184 22.79 -8.39 11.30
C TRP A 184 23.53 -9.56 10.65
N ARG A 185 23.31 -9.81 9.36
CA ARG A 185 23.95 -10.90 8.63
C ARG A 185 25.47 -10.75 8.51
N THR A 186 25.98 -9.52 8.56
CA THR A 186 27.42 -9.21 8.54
C THR A 186 28.03 -9.05 9.94
N ASN A 187 27.31 -9.45 11.00
CA ASN A 187 27.69 -9.34 12.41
C ASN A 187 27.94 -7.89 12.90
N ASP A 188 27.35 -6.89 12.26
CA ASP A 188 27.30 -5.50 12.75
C ASP A 188 26.03 -5.29 13.58
N GLU A 189 26.00 -5.86 14.79
CA GLU A 189 24.82 -5.77 15.66
C GLU A 189 24.55 -4.34 16.13
N LEU A 190 25.59 -3.54 16.36
CA LEU A 190 25.44 -2.14 16.78
C LEU A 190 24.83 -1.29 15.65
N GLY A 191 25.29 -1.50 14.43
CA GLY A 191 24.70 -0.87 13.25
C GLY A 191 23.24 -1.26 13.04
N ALA A 192 22.92 -2.55 13.15
CA ALA A 192 21.56 -3.05 13.06
C ALA A 192 20.65 -2.45 14.15
N MET A 193 21.09 -2.42 15.40
CA MET A 193 20.34 -1.86 16.54
C MET A 193 20.03 -0.37 16.32
N ARG A 194 20.98 0.41 15.79
CA ARG A 194 20.74 1.83 15.47
C ARG A 194 19.61 2.00 14.47
N TRP A 195 19.56 1.19 13.43
CA TRP A 195 18.49 1.25 12.44
C TRP A 195 17.16 0.74 12.97
N VAL A 196 17.15 -0.25 13.86
CA VAL A 196 15.94 -0.71 14.57
C VAL A 196 15.37 0.43 15.42
N LEU A 197 16.19 1.17 16.16
CA LEU A 197 15.74 2.33 16.94
C LEU A 197 15.14 3.43 16.04
N VAL A 198 15.79 3.72 14.91
CA VAL A 198 15.25 4.68 13.93
C VAL A 198 13.88 4.23 13.41
N ASP A 199 13.72 2.96 13.07
CA ASP A 199 12.45 2.40 12.60
C ASP A 199 11.34 2.48 13.65
N ILE A 200 11.65 2.14 14.91
CA ILE A 200 10.73 2.25 16.04
C ILE A 200 10.26 3.71 16.23
N VAL A 201 11.19 4.67 16.19
CA VAL A 201 10.85 6.09 16.36
C VAL A 201 9.94 6.56 15.23
N ILE A 202 10.26 6.22 13.98
CA ILE A 202 9.43 6.60 12.82
C ILE A 202 8.04 5.97 12.91
N SER A 203 7.98 4.67 13.22
CA SER A 203 6.72 3.95 13.38
C SER A 203 5.85 4.55 14.49
N ALA A 204 6.47 4.89 15.63
CA ALA A 204 5.78 5.57 16.74
C ALA A 204 5.24 6.96 16.33
N VAL A 205 6.05 7.76 15.64
CA VAL A 205 5.64 9.09 15.14
C VAL A 205 4.47 8.96 14.15
N VAL A 206 4.55 8.03 13.22
CA VAL A 206 3.48 7.77 12.25
C VAL A 206 2.20 7.37 12.96
N LEU A 207 2.25 6.40 13.89
CA LEU A 207 1.07 5.95 14.64
C LEU A 207 0.46 7.06 15.49
N LEU A 208 1.29 7.89 16.13
CA LEU A 208 0.82 9.05 16.91
C LEU A 208 0.13 10.08 15.99
N ALA A 209 0.74 10.41 14.86
CA ALA A 209 0.14 11.33 13.89
C ALA A 209 -1.23 10.85 13.41
N VAL A 210 -1.35 9.56 13.13
CA VAL A 210 -2.61 8.91 12.72
C VAL A 210 -3.66 9.01 13.82
N ASN A 211 -3.33 8.63 15.06
CA ASN A 211 -4.26 8.68 16.19
C ASN A 211 -4.76 10.11 16.45
N LEU A 212 -3.90 11.10 16.28
CA LEU A 212 -4.27 12.52 16.42
C LEU A 212 -5.23 12.97 15.32
N LEU A 213 -5.03 12.51 14.07
CA LEU A 213 -5.93 12.80 12.94
C LEU A 213 -7.30 12.17 13.16
N GLU A 214 -7.36 10.92 13.60
CA GLU A 214 -8.63 10.24 13.92
C GLU A 214 -9.39 10.93 15.05
N LYS A 215 -8.69 11.35 16.11
CA LYS A 215 -9.31 12.05 17.24
C LYS A 215 -9.93 13.40 16.83
N LYS A 216 -9.25 14.18 15.98
CA LYS A 216 -9.78 15.44 15.44
C LYS A 216 -11.05 15.22 14.63
N GLN A 217 -11.13 14.15 13.85
CA GLN A 217 -12.31 13.85 13.03
C GLN A 217 -13.53 13.43 13.87
N LYS A 218 -13.32 12.61 14.92
CA LYS A 218 -14.39 12.23 15.85
C LYS A 218 -14.94 13.45 16.62
N ALA A 219 -14.08 14.42 16.95
CA ALA A 219 -14.51 15.66 17.60
C ALA A 219 -15.28 16.60 16.67
N GLY A 220 -14.91 16.66 15.36
CA GLY A 220 -15.62 17.47 14.36
C GLY A 220 -16.95 16.87 13.89
N ALA A 221 -17.17 15.57 14.04
CA ALA A 221 -18.43 14.91 13.70
C ALA A 221 -19.51 14.96 14.80
N ARG A 222 -19.13 15.44 16.01
CA ARG A 222 -20.03 15.65 17.15
C ARG A 222 -20.56 17.08 17.28
N LYS A 223 -20.09 17.97 16.46
CA LYS A 223 -20.62 19.34 16.31
C LYS A 223 -21.49 19.45 15.06
#